data_7ac1da9571c6c94dc4ec63afe9466c1b
#
_entry.id   7ac1da9571c6c94dc4ec63afe9466c1b
#
_cell.length_a   1.000
_cell.length_b   1.000
_cell.length_c   1.000
_cell.angle_alpha   90.00
_cell.angle_beta   90.00
_cell.angle_gamma   90.00
#
_symmetry.space_group_name_H-M   'P 1'
#
loop_
_entity.id
_entity.type
_entity.pdbx_description
1 polymer ?
#
loop_
_entity_poly.entity_id
_entity_poly.type
_entity_poly.pdbx_seq_one_letter_code
_entity_poly.pdbx_strand_id
1 'polypeptide(L)'
;MSENEKNETQPPLTIAMVVDTSGNRGNGTSNSALQWAQELERQGHHVRLVGIGAPEYPARVNHVPLVSWVAKKQQMQLAEPSDTLFRKAFDGVDVVHIYTPFRFGQHACKVAKQMGIAVTAGYHVQPENVTYSAGPLKYVPGIDSFIYWLFDIWLYRKIDHVHVPTELGASLLRSHGYKSKLHVISNGYESRFTPKRQRKADEPSPVPFRIVASGRLTNEKNHVALIRAIARCRHAQDIELVIAGTGPLKKRLQRMAGRLLSRPASIGFHRNADMPALLRSGDLLVHPSIADLESVSVIEGMAAGLVPVIASSSLSAAGQFALLDESLFPVDDVDALARRIDWWIDHPAQLAKWGGTYAKHTKTNYSVESSVRKFVAMEREAIADNRR
;
A
#
# COMPACT_ATOMS: atom_id res chain seq x y z
N MET A 1 -18.74 24.08 15.45
CA MET A 1 -18.68 22.61 15.37
C MET A 1 -17.59 22.24 14.39
N SER A 2 -16.58 21.51 14.84
CA SER A 2 -15.52 21.00 13.98
C SER A 2 -16.11 19.92 13.04
N GLU A 3 -15.45 19.63 11.91
CA GLU A 3 -15.85 18.51 11.02
C GLU A 3 -15.93 17.16 11.77
N ASN A 4 -15.17 17.00 12.85
CA ASN A 4 -15.23 15.84 13.73
C ASN A 4 -16.56 15.70 14.49
N GLU A 5 -17.12 16.81 15.01
CA GLU A 5 -18.40 16.79 15.75
C GLU A 5 -19.60 16.52 14.84
N LYS A 6 -19.51 16.88 13.55
CA LYS A 6 -20.58 16.61 12.57
C LYS A 6 -20.69 15.14 12.15
N ASN A 7 -19.60 14.37 12.21
CA ASN A 7 -19.60 12.94 11.86
C ASN A 7 -20.15 12.03 12.97
N GLU A 8 -20.04 12.42 14.25
CA GLU A 8 -20.51 11.62 15.39
C GLU A 8 -22.04 11.58 15.54
N THR A 9 -22.77 12.50 14.88
CA THR A 9 -24.24 12.59 14.97
C THR A 9 -25.00 11.98 13.79
N GLN A 10 -24.31 11.47 12.77
CA GLN A 10 -24.96 10.92 11.58
C GLN A 10 -25.20 9.41 11.70
N PRO A 11 -26.31 8.87 11.15
CA PRO A 11 -26.63 7.46 11.25
C PRO A 11 -25.52 6.58 10.62
N PRO A 12 -25.30 5.36 11.14
CA PRO A 12 -24.34 4.43 10.57
C PRO A 12 -24.68 4.10 9.11
N LEU A 13 -23.65 3.83 8.31
CA LEU A 13 -23.80 3.36 6.93
C LEU A 13 -23.65 1.85 6.86
N THR A 14 -24.37 1.23 5.95
CA THR A 14 -24.10 -0.15 5.49
C THR A 14 -23.36 -0.08 4.16
N ILE A 15 -22.09 -0.52 4.13
CA ILE A 15 -21.18 -0.38 3.00
C ILE A 15 -20.82 -1.78 2.46
N ALA A 16 -21.09 -2.03 1.18
CA ALA A 16 -20.58 -3.23 0.52
C ALA A 16 -19.20 -2.95 -0.07
N MET A 17 -18.17 -3.64 0.41
CA MET A 17 -16.79 -3.53 -0.07
C MET A 17 -16.48 -4.70 -1.01
N VAL A 18 -16.36 -4.40 -2.31
CA VAL A 18 -16.13 -5.39 -3.37
C VAL A 18 -14.65 -5.47 -3.69
N VAL A 19 -14.03 -6.60 -3.39
CA VAL A 19 -12.61 -6.85 -3.61
C VAL A 19 -12.39 -8.25 -4.19
N ASP A 20 -11.60 -8.37 -5.28
CA ASP A 20 -11.38 -9.68 -5.91
C ASP A 20 -10.86 -10.73 -4.94
N THR A 21 -9.92 -10.37 -4.06
CA THR A 21 -9.35 -11.25 -3.04
C THR A 21 -9.40 -10.57 -1.68
N SER A 22 -10.18 -11.07 -0.74
CA SER A 22 -10.26 -10.56 0.63
C SER A 22 -9.47 -11.40 1.65
N GLY A 23 -9.17 -12.65 1.34
CA GLY A 23 -8.54 -13.60 2.27
C GLY A 23 -7.00 -13.61 2.26
N ASN A 24 -6.35 -12.92 1.33
CA ASN A 24 -4.89 -12.97 1.17
C ASN A 24 -4.19 -11.76 1.78
N ARG A 25 -3.73 -11.89 3.02
CA ARG A 25 -2.98 -10.84 3.73
C ARG A 25 -1.59 -10.52 3.14
N GLY A 26 -1.12 -11.26 2.15
CA GLY A 26 0.10 -10.96 1.39
C GLY A 26 -0.10 -9.94 0.27
N ASN A 27 -1.36 -9.62 -0.07
CA ASN A 27 -1.71 -8.62 -1.08
C ASN A 27 -2.09 -7.30 -0.40
N GLY A 28 -1.46 -6.19 -0.79
CA GLY A 28 -1.66 -4.87 -0.18
C GLY A 28 -3.13 -4.40 -0.26
N THR A 29 -3.79 -4.55 -1.41
CA THR A 29 -5.19 -4.16 -1.61
C THR A 29 -6.13 -4.96 -0.69
N SER A 30 -5.92 -6.28 -0.61
CA SER A 30 -6.67 -7.16 0.28
C SER A 30 -6.49 -6.78 1.75
N ASN A 31 -5.26 -6.48 2.14
CA ASN A 31 -4.93 -6.08 3.51
C ASN A 31 -5.56 -4.73 3.88
N SER A 32 -5.48 -3.74 2.99
CA SER A 32 -6.13 -2.44 3.19
C SER A 32 -7.65 -2.57 3.31
N ALA A 33 -8.28 -3.40 2.46
CA ALA A 33 -9.73 -3.64 2.52
C ALA A 33 -10.16 -4.24 3.86
N LEU A 34 -9.42 -5.25 4.36
CA LEU A 34 -9.70 -5.87 5.66
C LEU A 34 -9.48 -4.89 6.82
N GLN A 35 -8.40 -4.12 6.77
CA GLN A 35 -8.09 -3.11 7.77
C GLN A 35 -9.18 -2.03 7.84
N TRP A 36 -9.64 -1.54 6.70
CA TRP A 36 -10.71 -0.56 6.62
C TRP A 36 -12.06 -1.13 7.06
N ALA A 37 -12.39 -2.38 6.69
CA ALA A 37 -13.60 -3.04 7.14
C ALA A 37 -13.67 -3.11 8.67
N GLN A 38 -12.58 -3.56 9.32
CA GLN A 38 -12.50 -3.63 10.78
C GLN A 38 -12.62 -2.26 11.44
N GLU A 39 -11.99 -1.23 10.86
CA GLU A 39 -12.05 0.12 11.41
C GLU A 39 -13.44 0.77 11.21
N LEU A 40 -14.10 0.53 10.06
CA LEU A 40 -15.48 0.95 9.81
C LEU A 40 -16.45 0.35 10.85
N GLU A 41 -16.33 -0.94 11.12
CA GLU A 41 -17.12 -1.63 12.14
C GLU A 41 -16.84 -1.07 13.54
N ARG A 42 -15.58 -0.77 13.86
CA ARG A 42 -15.20 -0.12 15.13
C ARG A 42 -15.80 1.28 15.27
N GLN A 43 -15.99 2.00 14.17
CA GLN A 43 -16.67 3.31 14.12
C GLN A 43 -18.20 3.20 14.07
N GLY A 44 -18.77 1.98 14.15
CA GLY A 44 -20.20 1.75 14.24
C GLY A 44 -20.92 1.58 12.89
N HIS A 45 -20.19 1.52 11.78
CA HIS A 45 -20.73 1.20 10.44
C HIS A 45 -20.87 -0.31 10.25
N HIS A 46 -21.70 -0.71 9.28
CA HIS A 46 -21.87 -2.11 8.89
C HIS A 46 -21.15 -2.39 7.58
N VAL A 47 -20.29 -3.42 7.55
CA VAL A 47 -19.52 -3.75 6.36
C VAL A 47 -19.91 -5.13 5.82
N ARG A 48 -20.16 -5.20 4.52
CA ARG A 48 -20.33 -6.46 3.78
C ARG A 48 -19.16 -6.64 2.83
N LEU A 49 -18.22 -7.50 3.22
CA LEU A 49 -17.12 -7.88 2.33
C LEU A 49 -17.64 -8.85 1.26
N VAL A 50 -17.31 -8.57 -0.01
CA VAL A 50 -17.71 -9.39 -1.16
C VAL A 50 -16.49 -9.74 -1.98
N GLY A 51 -16.15 -11.03 -2.08
CA GLY A 51 -14.97 -11.48 -2.83
C GLY A 51 -14.46 -12.85 -2.40
N ILE A 52 -13.34 -13.29 -3.00
CA ILE A 52 -12.73 -14.57 -2.63
C ILE A 52 -12.25 -14.52 -1.18
N GLY A 53 -12.69 -15.46 -0.36
CA GLY A 53 -12.34 -15.53 1.07
C GLY A 53 -13.15 -14.61 1.98
N ALA A 54 -14.16 -13.91 1.46
CA ALA A 54 -15.10 -13.16 2.27
C ALA A 54 -15.97 -14.10 3.11
N PRO A 55 -16.22 -13.80 4.40
CA PRO A 55 -16.91 -14.74 5.28
C PRO A 55 -18.40 -14.94 4.92
N GLU A 56 -19.12 -13.86 4.58
CA GLU A 56 -20.57 -13.92 4.33
C GLU A 56 -20.93 -13.97 2.84
N TYR A 57 -20.14 -13.31 1.99
CA TYR A 57 -20.37 -13.20 0.55
C TYR A 57 -19.16 -13.68 -0.25
N PRO A 58 -18.81 -14.99 -0.15
CA PRO A 58 -17.65 -15.53 -0.83
C PRO A 58 -17.87 -15.66 -2.34
N ALA A 59 -16.96 -15.12 -3.13
CA ALA A 59 -16.90 -15.32 -4.57
C ALA A 59 -16.05 -16.55 -4.93
N ARG A 60 -16.35 -17.16 -6.09
CA ARG A 60 -15.53 -18.22 -6.68
C ARG A 60 -14.30 -17.64 -7.37
N VAL A 61 -13.26 -18.45 -7.50
CA VAL A 61 -12.06 -18.06 -8.26
C VAL A 61 -12.32 -18.18 -9.75
N ASN A 62 -12.01 -17.12 -10.50
CA ASN A 62 -12.10 -17.10 -11.95
C ASN A 62 -10.73 -17.40 -12.56
N HIS A 63 -10.63 -18.46 -13.34
CA HIS A 63 -9.41 -18.87 -14.04
C HIS A 63 -9.39 -18.31 -15.47
N VAL A 64 -8.81 -17.13 -15.65
CA VAL A 64 -8.60 -16.54 -16.98
C VAL A 64 -7.14 -16.81 -17.39
N PRO A 65 -6.88 -17.62 -18.42
CA PRO A 65 -5.52 -17.87 -18.92
C PRO A 65 -4.77 -16.55 -19.15
N LEU A 66 -3.46 -16.53 -18.96
CA LEU A 66 -2.55 -15.37 -19.08
C LEU A 66 -2.79 -14.29 -18.02
N VAL A 67 -4.03 -13.79 -17.84
CA VAL A 67 -4.35 -12.74 -16.86
C VAL A 67 -4.17 -13.27 -15.44
N SER A 68 -4.63 -14.49 -15.16
CA SER A 68 -4.44 -15.16 -13.87
C SER A 68 -2.96 -15.39 -13.55
N TRP A 69 -2.11 -15.57 -14.56
CA TRP A 69 -0.66 -15.72 -14.37
C TRP A 69 0.00 -14.40 -13.89
N VAL A 70 -0.40 -13.25 -14.49
CA VAL A 70 0.06 -11.92 -14.05
C VAL A 70 -0.48 -11.61 -12.65
N ALA A 71 -1.77 -11.85 -12.41
CA ALA A 71 -2.42 -11.65 -11.10
C ALA A 71 -1.73 -12.47 -10.00
N LYS A 72 -1.39 -13.73 -10.27
CA LYS A 72 -0.65 -14.60 -9.34
C LYS A 72 0.71 -14.04 -8.94
N LYS A 73 1.43 -13.39 -9.87
CA LYS A 73 2.69 -12.71 -9.54
C LYS A 73 2.48 -11.53 -8.58
N GLN A 74 1.31 -10.92 -8.62
CA GLN A 74 0.88 -9.86 -7.71
C GLN A 74 0.21 -10.41 -6.43
N GLN A 75 0.24 -11.74 -6.22
CA GLN A 75 -0.44 -12.41 -5.11
C GLN A 75 -1.95 -12.14 -5.06
N MET A 76 -2.55 -11.92 -6.23
CA MET A 76 -3.98 -11.66 -6.41
C MET A 76 -4.63 -12.81 -7.16
N GLN A 77 -5.87 -13.11 -6.81
CA GLN A 77 -6.77 -14.00 -7.56
C GLN A 77 -7.91 -13.14 -8.11
N LEU A 78 -8.41 -13.49 -9.28
CA LEU A 78 -9.56 -12.83 -9.89
C LEU A 78 -10.84 -13.55 -9.46
N ALA A 79 -11.85 -12.80 -9.02
CA ALA A 79 -13.14 -13.35 -8.63
C ALA A 79 -14.06 -13.51 -9.84
N GLU A 80 -14.91 -14.56 -9.78
CA GLU A 80 -15.95 -14.80 -10.76
C GLU A 80 -17.17 -13.90 -10.49
N PRO A 81 -17.63 -13.09 -11.46
CA PRO A 81 -18.84 -12.28 -11.30
C PRO A 81 -20.10 -13.14 -11.15
N SER A 82 -21.01 -12.72 -10.25
CA SER A 82 -22.30 -13.41 -10.04
C SER A 82 -23.39 -12.41 -9.68
N ASP A 83 -24.44 -12.30 -10.51
CA ASP A 83 -25.61 -11.45 -10.26
C ASP A 83 -26.29 -11.82 -8.93
N THR A 84 -26.46 -13.12 -8.69
CA THR A 84 -27.11 -13.62 -7.46
C THR A 84 -26.32 -13.24 -6.22
N LEU A 85 -24.98 -13.35 -6.27
CA LEU A 85 -24.11 -12.96 -5.17
C LEU A 85 -24.24 -11.45 -4.90
N PHE A 86 -24.12 -10.62 -5.94
CA PHE A 86 -24.17 -9.17 -5.80
C PHE A 86 -25.54 -8.68 -5.33
N ARG A 87 -26.66 -9.17 -5.91
CA ARG A 87 -27.99 -8.79 -5.47
C ARG A 87 -28.23 -9.13 -4.00
N LYS A 88 -27.77 -10.30 -3.55
CA LYS A 88 -27.84 -10.69 -2.14
C LYS A 88 -26.98 -9.80 -1.24
N ALA A 89 -25.74 -9.52 -1.66
CA ALA A 89 -24.79 -8.71 -0.87
C ALA A 89 -25.22 -7.24 -0.80
N PHE A 90 -25.90 -6.73 -1.84
CA PHE A 90 -26.26 -5.31 -1.97
C PHE A 90 -27.67 -4.98 -1.45
N ASP A 91 -28.44 -5.97 -1.06
CA ASP A 91 -29.78 -5.75 -0.49
C ASP A 91 -29.69 -4.93 0.80
N GLY A 92 -30.30 -3.72 0.81
CA GLY A 92 -30.30 -2.82 1.95
C GLY A 92 -28.94 -2.16 2.27
N VAL A 93 -27.98 -2.09 1.33
CA VAL A 93 -26.76 -1.29 1.51
C VAL A 93 -26.98 0.15 1.04
N ASP A 94 -26.26 1.09 1.68
CA ASP A 94 -26.28 2.51 1.34
C ASP A 94 -25.38 2.83 0.16
N VAL A 95 -24.23 2.14 0.06
CA VAL A 95 -23.21 2.38 -0.98
C VAL A 95 -22.38 1.13 -1.25
N VAL A 96 -21.92 1.00 -2.49
CA VAL A 96 -21.01 -0.06 -2.93
C VAL A 96 -19.66 0.55 -3.28
N HIS A 97 -18.60 0.16 -2.55
CA HIS A 97 -17.22 0.56 -2.82
C HIS A 97 -16.46 -0.54 -3.55
N ILE A 98 -15.87 -0.23 -4.71
CA ILE A 98 -15.19 -1.18 -5.59
C ILE A 98 -13.68 -0.96 -5.56
N TYR A 99 -12.91 -1.99 -5.18
CA TYR A 99 -11.46 -1.92 -5.03
C TYR A 99 -10.66 -2.07 -6.32
N THR A 100 -11.20 -2.77 -7.33
CA THR A 100 -10.43 -3.14 -8.52
C THR A 100 -11.25 -2.96 -9.80
N PRO A 101 -10.61 -2.52 -10.93
CA PRO A 101 -11.30 -2.25 -12.19
C PRO A 101 -11.54 -3.53 -13.04
N PHE A 102 -11.34 -4.71 -12.47
CA PHE A 102 -11.47 -5.97 -13.19
C PHE A 102 -12.93 -6.40 -13.35
N ARG A 103 -13.16 -7.53 -14.06
CA ARG A 103 -14.50 -8.01 -14.42
C ARG A 103 -15.44 -8.13 -13.23
N PHE A 104 -14.93 -8.53 -12.06
CA PHE A 104 -15.70 -8.63 -10.82
C PHE A 104 -16.23 -7.26 -10.40
N GLY A 105 -15.34 -6.25 -10.30
CA GLY A 105 -15.73 -4.88 -9.97
C GLY A 105 -16.63 -4.22 -11.01
N GLN A 106 -16.36 -4.44 -12.31
CA GLN A 106 -17.21 -3.92 -13.40
C GLN A 106 -18.64 -4.45 -13.29
N HIS A 107 -18.79 -5.75 -13.00
CA HIS A 107 -20.10 -6.39 -12.88
C HIS A 107 -20.81 -5.93 -11.60
N ALA A 108 -20.10 -5.80 -10.49
CA ALA A 108 -20.63 -5.23 -9.26
C ALA A 108 -21.16 -3.80 -9.47
N CYS A 109 -20.42 -2.94 -10.20
CA CYS A 109 -20.87 -1.60 -10.57
C CYS A 109 -22.18 -1.64 -11.36
N LYS A 110 -22.29 -2.53 -12.36
CA LYS A 110 -23.50 -2.69 -13.15
C LYS A 110 -24.71 -3.08 -12.28
N VAL A 111 -24.56 -4.08 -11.42
CA VAL A 111 -25.64 -4.58 -10.55
C VAL A 111 -26.05 -3.51 -9.54
N ALA A 112 -25.10 -2.82 -8.88
CA ALA A 112 -25.38 -1.77 -7.94
C ALA A 112 -26.18 -0.61 -8.57
N LYS A 113 -25.78 -0.17 -9.77
CA LYS A 113 -26.52 0.86 -10.53
C LYS A 113 -27.93 0.40 -10.93
N GLN A 114 -28.11 -0.87 -11.32
CA GLN A 114 -29.44 -1.43 -11.59
C GLN A 114 -30.34 -1.47 -10.35
N MET A 115 -29.75 -1.54 -9.16
CA MET A 115 -30.46 -1.49 -7.87
C MET A 115 -30.65 -0.06 -7.34
N GLY A 116 -30.15 0.98 -8.07
CA GLY A 116 -30.24 2.39 -7.66
C GLY A 116 -29.30 2.77 -6.51
N ILE A 117 -28.29 1.95 -6.22
CA ILE A 117 -27.36 2.14 -5.11
C ILE A 117 -26.18 3.01 -5.56
N ALA A 118 -25.75 3.94 -4.71
CA ALA A 118 -24.55 4.74 -4.94
C ALA A 118 -23.30 3.85 -5.09
N VAL A 119 -22.41 4.22 -6.03
CA VAL A 119 -21.18 3.45 -6.31
C VAL A 119 -19.98 4.37 -6.25
N THR A 120 -18.98 3.94 -5.49
CA THR A 120 -17.65 4.56 -5.41
C THR A 120 -16.57 3.55 -5.81
N ALA A 121 -15.36 4.01 -6.09
CA ALA A 121 -14.25 3.10 -6.34
C ALA A 121 -12.96 3.56 -5.68
N GLY A 122 -12.07 2.60 -5.41
CA GLY A 122 -10.70 2.85 -5.00
C GLY A 122 -9.72 2.64 -6.16
N TYR A 123 -8.73 3.52 -6.28
CA TYR A 123 -7.61 3.34 -7.20
C TYR A 123 -6.46 2.65 -6.45
N HIS A 124 -6.42 1.32 -6.54
CA HIS A 124 -5.43 0.48 -5.84
C HIS A 124 -4.49 -0.28 -6.76
N VAL A 125 -4.66 -0.17 -8.07
CA VAL A 125 -3.85 -0.87 -9.08
C VAL A 125 -3.22 0.16 -10.02
N GLN A 126 -1.93 0.38 -9.85
CA GLN A 126 -1.15 1.26 -10.71
C GLN A 126 -0.68 0.47 -11.94
N PRO A 127 -0.92 0.94 -13.18
CA PRO A 127 -0.52 0.27 -14.44
C PRO A 127 0.96 -0.09 -14.48
N GLU A 128 1.84 0.77 -14.02
CA GLU A 128 3.30 0.54 -13.98
C GLU A 128 3.65 -0.69 -13.12
N ASN A 129 2.95 -0.93 -12.02
CA ASN A 129 3.16 -2.15 -11.23
C ASN A 129 2.74 -3.41 -12.01
N VAL A 130 1.72 -3.30 -12.87
CA VAL A 130 1.29 -4.41 -13.73
C VAL A 130 2.34 -4.70 -14.80
N THR A 131 2.85 -3.69 -15.48
CA THR A 131 3.83 -3.83 -16.57
C THR A 131 5.18 -4.33 -16.07
N TYR A 132 5.67 -3.83 -14.91
CA TYR A 132 6.87 -4.35 -14.25
C TYR A 132 6.73 -5.84 -13.88
N SER A 133 5.55 -6.26 -13.43
CA SER A 133 5.28 -7.68 -13.10
C SER A 133 5.12 -8.55 -14.34
N ALA A 134 4.64 -7.99 -15.45
CA ALA A 134 4.51 -8.69 -16.72
C ALA A 134 5.84 -8.86 -17.49
N GLY A 135 6.95 -8.32 -16.98
CA GLY A 135 8.31 -8.51 -17.51
C GLY A 135 8.58 -7.70 -18.79
N PRO A 136 8.59 -8.29 -20.00
CA PRO A 136 8.92 -7.57 -21.23
C PRO A 136 7.98 -6.42 -21.57
N LEU A 137 6.73 -6.46 -21.11
CA LEU A 137 5.71 -5.43 -21.39
C LEU A 137 6.13 -4.03 -20.92
N LYS A 138 6.95 -3.92 -19.87
CA LYS A 138 7.45 -2.62 -19.40
C LYS A 138 8.28 -1.85 -20.43
N TYR A 139 8.78 -2.52 -21.48
CA TYR A 139 9.57 -1.89 -22.56
C TYR A 139 8.73 -1.49 -23.77
N VAL A 140 7.41 -1.76 -23.73
CA VAL A 140 6.50 -1.38 -24.84
C VAL A 140 6.06 0.06 -24.63
N PRO A 141 6.45 1.00 -25.51
CA PRO A 141 6.06 2.40 -25.36
C PRO A 141 4.53 2.55 -25.34
N GLY A 142 4.02 3.37 -24.44
CA GLY A 142 2.59 3.68 -24.31
C GLY A 142 1.71 2.59 -23.68
N ILE A 143 2.28 1.45 -23.28
CA ILE A 143 1.50 0.34 -22.69
C ILE A 143 0.82 0.77 -21.38
N ASP A 144 1.49 1.57 -20.54
CA ASP A 144 0.91 2.06 -19.31
C ASP A 144 -0.27 2.98 -19.57
N SER A 145 -0.14 3.94 -20.52
CA SER A 145 -1.24 4.81 -20.95
C SER A 145 -2.43 4.03 -21.53
N PHE A 146 -2.16 2.95 -22.27
CA PHE A 146 -3.20 2.06 -22.76
C PHE A 146 -3.93 1.34 -21.61
N ILE A 147 -3.21 0.90 -20.56
CA ILE A 147 -3.83 0.27 -19.38
C ILE A 147 -4.64 1.30 -18.60
N TYR A 148 -4.14 2.56 -18.44
CA TYR A 148 -4.94 3.64 -17.85
C TYR A 148 -6.26 3.84 -18.61
N TRP A 149 -6.20 3.93 -19.94
CA TRP A 149 -7.39 4.06 -20.78
C TRP A 149 -8.34 2.87 -20.62
N LEU A 150 -7.83 1.62 -20.56
CA LEU A 150 -8.65 0.45 -20.29
C LEU A 150 -9.36 0.52 -18.93
N PHE A 151 -8.65 0.87 -17.88
CA PHE A 151 -9.23 0.98 -16.53
C PHE A 151 -10.30 2.07 -16.47
N ASP A 152 -10.08 3.20 -17.19
CA ASP A 152 -11.08 4.24 -17.30
C ASP A 152 -12.37 3.72 -17.96
N ILE A 153 -12.29 3.15 -19.17
CA ILE A 153 -13.48 2.64 -19.87
C ILE A 153 -14.14 1.45 -19.16
N TRP A 154 -13.38 0.65 -18.47
CA TRP A 154 -13.89 -0.53 -17.77
C TRP A 154 -14.69 -0.13 -16.54
N LEU A 155 -14.19 0.82 -15.74
CA LEU A 155 -14.80 1.15 -14.45
C LEU A 155 -14.88 2.67 -14.21
N TYR A 156 -13.76 3.38 -14.17
CA TYR A 156 -13.66 4.69 -13.51
C TYR A 156 -14.51 5.78 -14.17
N ARG A 157 -14.65 5.82 -15.50
CA ARG A 157 -15.54 6.78 -16.18
C ARG A 157 -17.03 6.62 -15.85
N LYS A 158 -17.40 5.53 -15.21
CA LYS A 158 -18.78 5.23 -14.80
C LYS A 158 -19.05 5.61 -13.33
N ILE A 159 -18.06 6.13 -12.63
CA ILE A 159 -18.08 6.39 -11.19
C ILE A 159 -17.67 7.83 -10.94
N ASP A 160 -18.49 8.56 -10.20
CA ASP A 160 -18.28 9.99 -9.96
C ASP A 160 -17.27 10.25 -8.84
N HIS A 161 -17.20 9.37 -7.82
CA HIS A 161 -16.32 9.51 -6.67
C HIS A 161 -15.30 8.38 -6.60
N VAL A 162 -13.99 8.74 -6.68
CA VAL A 162 -12.89 7.77 -6.66
C VAL A 162 -11.92 8.10 -5.53
N HIS A 163 -11.72 7.15 -4.64
CA HIS A 163 -10.66 7.17 -3.62
C HIS A 163 -9.31 6.91 -4.26
N VAL A 164 -8.33 7.74 -3.96
CA VAL A 164 -6.94 7.60 -4.40
C VAL A 164 -6.02 7.75 -3.19
N PRO A 165 -5.06 6.83 -2.95
CA PRO A 165 -4.28 6.86 -1.71
C PRO A 165 -3.28 8.01 -1.61
N THR A 166 -2.89 8.64 -2.74
CA THR A 166 -1.85 9.69 -2.78
C THR A 166 -2.11 10.75 -3.85
N GLU A 167 -1.51 11.93 -3.67
CA GLU A 167 -1.56 12.99 -4.69
C GLU A 167 -0.84 12.58 -5.98
N LEU A 168 0.23 11.77 -5.91
CA LEU A 168 0.85 11.22 -7.11
C LEU A 168 -0.17 10.40 -7.91
N GLY A 169 -0.88 9.48 -7.25
CA GLY A 169 -1.94 8.70 -7.90
C GLY A 169 -3.03 9.58 -8.51
N ALA A 170 -3.48 10.61 -7.79
CA ALA A 170 -4.47 11.55 -8.29
C ALA A 170 -3.96 12.35 -9.50
N SER A 171 -2.71 12.80 -9.47
CA SER A 171 -2.07 13.49 -10.60
C SER A 171 -1.95 12.60 -11.83
N LEU A 172 -1.57 11.33 -11.65
CA LEU A 172 -1.52 10.35 -12.73
C LEU A 172 -2.90 10.12 -13.36
N LEU A 173 -3.96 9.98 -12.56
CA LEU A 173 -5.31 9.84 -13.09
C LEU A 173 -5.76 11.09 -13.86
N ARG A 174 -5.52 12.30 -13.33
CA ARG A 174 -5.82 13.56 -14.01
C ARG A 174 -5.07 13.69 -15.34
N SER A 175 -3.78 13.36 -15.37
CA SER A 175 -2.97 13.43 -16.62
C SER A 175 -3.42 12.44 -17.70
N HIS A 176 -4.08 11.33 -17.30
CA HIS A 176 -4.70 10.38 -18.23
C HIS A 176 -6.18 10.66 -18.51
N GLY A 177 -6.69 11.85 -18.13
CA GLY A 177 -8.00 12.35 -18.52
C GLY A 177 -9.19 11.81 -17.71
N TYR A 178 -8.97 11.21 -16.56
CA TYR A 178 -10.05 10.78 -15.66
C TYR A 178 -10.87 11.98 -15.17
N LYS A 179 -12.19 11.85 -15.19
CA LYS A 179 -13.14 12.93 -14.90
C LYS A 179 -13.79 12.82 -13.52
N SER A 180 -13.65 11.69 -12.86
CA SER A 180 -14.19 11.45 -11.52
C SER A 180 -13.66 12.47 -10.51
N LYS A 181 -14.45 12.79 -9.50
CA LYS A 181 -13.99 13.51 -8.32
C LYS A 181 -13.02 12.63 -7.53
N LEU A 182 -11.77 13.04 -7.44
CA LEU A 182 -10.71 12.29 -6.77
C LEU A 182 -10.60 12.72 -5.32
N HIS A 183 -10.73 11.76 -4.42
CA HIS A 183 -10.57 11.94 -2.97
C HIS A 183 -9.25 11.33 -2.53
N VAL A 184 -8.30 12.19 -2.16
CA VAL A 184 -6.98 11.73 -1.72
C VAL A 184 -7.04 11.36 -0.24
N ILE A 185 -7.04 10.05 0.01
CA ILE A 185 -7.18 9.48 1.35
C ILE A 185 -6.16 8.35 1.49
N SER A 186 -5.18 8.48 2.39
CA SER A 186 -4.21 7.43 2.67
C SER A 186 -4.91 6.14 3.14
N ASN A 187 -4.38 4.97 2.77
CA ASN A 187 -4.86 3.70 3.34
C ASN A 187 -4.61 3.62 4.86
N GLY A 188 -3.66 4.41 5.35
CA GLY A 188 -3.33 4.48 6.77
C GLY A 188 -2.59 3.24 7.29
N TYR A 189 -2.29 3.26 8.58
CA TYR A 189 -1.67 2.15 9.29
C TYR A 189 -2.47 1.79 10.54
N GLU A 190 -2.38 0.53 10.97
CA GLU A 190 -3.04 0.02 12.17
C GLU A 190 -2.34 0.50 13.46
N SER A 191 -3.10 0.83 14.50
CA SER A 191 -2.60 1.33 15.78
C SER A 191 -1.64 0.40 16.54
N ARG A 192 -1.55 -0.88 16.15
CA ARG A 192 -0.59 -1.85 16.71
C ARG A 192 0.87 -1.57 16.34
N PHE A 193 1.12 -0.77 15.29
CA PHE A 193 2.45 -0.27 14.98
C PHE A 193 2.76 0.92 15.90
N THR A 194 3.52 0.66 16.94
CA THR A 194 3.92 1.63 17.94
C THR A 194 5.42 1.85 17.91
N PRO A 195 5.90 3.07 18.24
CA PRO A 195 7.31 3.35 18.20
C PRO A 195 8.09 2.49 19.19
N LYS A 196 9.30 2.10 18.81
CA LYS A 196 10.27 1.51 19.72
C LYS A 196 10.69 2.54 20.79
N ARG A 197 11.24 2.04 21.92
CA ARG A 197 11.87 2.93 22.89
C ARG A 197 12.94 3.76 22.19
N GLN A 198 12.85 5.08 22.34
CA GLN A 198 13.87 5.98 21.79
C GLN A 198 15.19 5.73 22.49
N ARG A 199 16.25 5.69 21.69
CA ARG A 199 17.63 5.67 22.20
C ARG A 199 17.98 7.06 22.74
N LYS A 200 18.90 7.11 23.69
CA LYS A 200 19.47 8.38 24.14
C LYS A 200 20.37 8.96 23.05
N ALA A 201 20.48 10.26 23.00
CA ALA A 201 21.25 10.95 21.94
C ALA A 201 22.77 10.65 22.01
N ASP A 202 23.27 10.21 23.15
CA ASP A 202 24.66 9.85 23.42
C ASP A 202 24.96 8.34 23.24
N GLU A 203 23.93 7.53 22.98
CA GLU A 203 24.13 6.10 22.72
C GLU A 203 24.70 5.89 21.30
N PRO A 204 25.82 5.15 21.15
CA PRO A 204 26.40 4.84 19.84
C PRO A 204 25.44 3.98 19.01
N SER A 205 25.63 3.97 17.70
CA SER A 205 24.88 3.08 16.81
C SER A 205 25.07 1.62 17.23
N PRO A 206 23.99 0.78 17.18
CA PRO A 206 24.08 -0.61 17.58
C PRO A 206 24.97 -1.41 16.63
N VAL A 207 25.59 -2.46 17.15
CA VAL A 207 26.30 -3.46 16.34
C VAL A 207 25.72 -4.83 16.71
N PRO A 208 25.06 -5.53 15.76
CA PRO A 208 24.83 -5.11 14.36
C PRO A 208 23.78 -3.97 14.25
N PHE A 209 24.02 -3.08 13.29
CA PHE A 209 23.04 -2.07 12.86
C PHE A 209 22.03 -2.74 11.92
N ARG A 210 20.77 -2.82 12.34
CA ARG A 210 19.76 -3.57 11.61
C ARG A 210 18.97 -2.70 10.65
N ILE A 211 19.12 -2.99 9.35
CA ILE A 211 18.31 -2.40 8.28
C ILE A 211 17.12 -3.32 7.98
N VAL A 212 15.92 -2.75 8.01
CA VAL A 212 14.69 -3.44 7.64
C VAL A 212 14.15 -2.91 6.32
N ALA A 213 13.74 -3.81 5.43
CA ALA A 213 12.97 -3.50 4.24
C ALA A 213 11.73 -4.41 4.20
N SER A 214 10.61 -3.91 3.71
CA SER A 214 9.37 -4.69 3.60
C SER A 214 8.71 -4.48 2.24
N GLY A 215 8.20 -5.57 1.65
CA GLY A 215 7.50 -5.55 0.39
C GLY A 215 7.64 -6.82 -0.42
N ARG A 216 6.93 -6.87 -1.55
CA ARG A 216 7.04 -8.00 -2.49
C ARG A 216 8.48 -8.13 -3.02
N LEU A 217 8.95 -9.36 -3.20
CA LEU A 217 10.28 -9.62 -3.76
C LEU A 217 10.21 -9.65 -5.30
N THR A 218 10.03 -8.48 -5.90
CA THR A 218 9.80 -8.21 -7.32
C THR A 218 10.75 -7.10 -7.82
N ASN A 219 10.82 -6.91 -9.13
CA ASN A 219 11.76 -5.96 -9.72
C ASN A 219 11.47 -4.51 -9.34
N GLU A 220 10.20 -4.11 -9.28
CA GLU A 220 9.80 -2.75 -8.94
C GLU A 220 10.14 -2.37 -7.49
N LYS A 221 10.26 -3.35 -6.58
CA LYS A 221 10.67 -3.10 -5.19
C LYS A 221 12.19 -2.97 -5.00
N ASN A 222 12.95 -3.28 -6.01
CA ASN A 222 14.39 -2.99 -6.16
C ASN A 222 15.30 -3.35 -4.97
N HIS A 223 15.00 -4.45 -4.28
CA HIS A 223 15.85 -4.94 -3.18
C HIS A 223 17.28 -5.29 -3.62
N VAL A 224 17.50 -5.44 -4.94
CA VAL A 224 18.83 -5.63 -5.54
C VAL A 224 19.71 -4.39 -5.28
N ALA A 225 19.18 -3.18 -5.44
CA ALA A 225 19.90 -1.93 -5.15
C ALA A 225 20.30 -1.84 -3.67
N LEU A 226 19.39 -2.23 -2.75
CA LEU A 226 19.68 -2.24 -1.31
C LEU A 226 20.84 -3.20 -0.97
N ILE A 227 20.81 -4.44 -1.45
CA ILE A 227 21.89 -5.40 -1.18
C ILE A 227 23.23 -4.87 -1.72
N ARG A 228 23.24 -4.28 -2.93
CA ARG A 228 24.45 -3.68 -3.51
C ARG A 228 24.94 -2.48 -2.73
N ALA A 229 24.04 -1.64 -2.23
CA ALA A 229 24.39 -0.46 -1.45
C ALA A 229 25.04 -0.85 -0.12
N ILE A 230 24.44 -1.82 0.61
CA ILE A 230 25.03 -2.32 1.86
C ILE A 230 26.45 -2.86 1.64
N ALA A 231 26.68 -3.59 0.55
CA ALA A 231 28.01 -4.10 0.20
C ALA A 231 29.04 -3.01 -0.09
N ARG A 232 28.60 -1.75 -0.38
CA ARG A 232 29.44 -0.58 -0.64
C ARG A 232 29.55 0.37 0.56
N CYS A 233 28.76 0.15 1.61
CA CYS A 233 28.85 0.96 2.83
C CYS A 233 30.23 0.82 3.49
N ARG A 234 30.71 1.89 4.10
CA ARG A 234 31.89 1.86 4.98
C ARG A 234 31.67 0.95 6.19
N HIS A 235 30.44 0.90 6.67
CA HIS A 235 29.99 0.08 7.81
C HIS A 235 29.48 -1.32 7.40
N ALA A 236 29.78 -1.80 6.20
CA ALA A 236 29.25 -3.08 5.67
C ALA A 236 29.42 -4.28 6.62
N GLN A 237 30.48 -4.31 7.44
CA GLN A 237 30.75 -5.40 8.40
C GLN A 237 29.78 -5.39 9.59
N ASP A 238 29.18 -4.24 9.88
CA ASP A 238 28.31 -4.04 11.06
C ASP A 238 26.83 -4.06 10.74
N ILE A 239 26.46 -4.12 9.44
CA ILE A 239 25.06 -4.08 8.99
C ILE A 239 24.46 -5.48 8.92
N GLU A 240 23.30 -5.65 9.57
CA GLU A 240 22.40 -6.79 9.42
C GLU A 240 21.20 -6.41 8.56
N LEU A 241 20.89 -7.19 7.52
CA LEU A 241 19.77 -6.93 6.61
C LEU A 241 18.61 -7.89 6.86
N VAL A 242 17.39 -7.34 7.05
CA VAL A 242 16.16 -8.09 7.08
C VAL A 242 15.22 -7.59 5.98
N ILE A 243 14.80 -8.47 5.06
CA ILE A 243 13.80 -8.18 4.04
C ILE A 243 12.56 -9.04 4.28
N ALA A 244 11.49 -8.40 4.77
CA ALA A 244 10.21 -9.05 5.02
C ALA A 244 9.37 -9.06 3.74
N GLY A 245 9.21 -10.23 3.12
CA GLY A 245 8.40 -10.35 1.92
C GLY A 245 8.47 -11.69 1.22
N THR A 246 7.61 -11.84 0.21
CA THR A 246 7.60 -12.99 -0.69
C THR A 246 7.58 -12.52 -2.15
N GLY A 247 8.03 -13.37 -3.06
CA GLY A 247 8.00 -13.07 -4.48
C GLY A 247 9.01 -13.87 -5.30
N PRO A 248 8.96 -13.73 -6.63
CA PRO A 248 9.76 -14.54 -7.56
C PRO A 248 11.27 -14.33 -7.41
N LEU A 249 11.70 -13.18 -6.88
CA LEU A 249 13.13 -12.88 -6.73
C LEU A 249 13.76 -13.45 -5.46
N LYS A 250 13.00 -14.12 -4.55
CA LYS A 250 13.50 -14.60 -3.25
C LYS A 250 14.84 -15.33 -3.37
N LYS A 251 14.91 -16.40 -4.17
CA LYS A 251 16.14 -17.21 -4.33
C LYS A 251 17.31 -16.41 -4.91
N ARG A 252 17.04 -15.47 -5.82
CA ARG A 252 18.06 -14.58 -6.39
C ARG A 252 18.62 -13.62 -5.35
N LEU A 253 17.75 -12.98 -4.56
CA LEU A 253 18.15 -12.05 -3.51
C LEU A 253 18.93 -12.74 -2.40
N GLN A 254 18.51 -13.95 -1.96
CA GLN A 254 19.23 -14.75 -0.97
C GLN A 254 20.63 -15.10 -1.45
N ARG A 255 20.79 -15.59 -2.71
CA ARG A 255 22.10 -15.90 -3.27
C ARG A 255 22.99 -14.65 -3.41
N MET A 256 22.40 -13.51 -3.80
CA MET A 256 23.14 -12.26 -3.92
C MET A 256 23.61 -11.77 -2.55
N ALA A 257 22.73 -11.75 -1.54
CA ALA A 257 23.08 -11.36 -0.19
C ALA A 257 24.19 -12.25 0.40
N GLY A 258 24.08 -13.56 0.24
CA GLY A 258 25.11 -14.50 0.71
C GLY A 258 26.47 -14.36 0.02
N ARG A 259 26.54 -13.72 -1.16
CA ARG A 259 27.80 -13.44 -1.87
C ARG A 259 28.40 -12.09 -1.55
N LEU A 260 27.56 -11.09 -1.31
CA LEU A 260 27.97 -9.67 -1.24
C LEU A 260 28.03 -9.12 0.18
N LEU A 261 27.20 -9.65 1.09
CA LEU A 261 27.09 -9.09 2.45
C LEU A 261 28.01 -9.82 3.43
N SER A 262 28.63 -9.08 4.32
CA SER A 262 29.52 -9.59 5.36
C SER A 262 28.76 -10.35 6.45
N ARG A 263 27.51 -9.94 6.75
CA ARG A 263 26.63 -10.62 7.69
C ARG A 263 25.51 -11.37 6.99
N PRO A 264 25.01 -12.50 7.50
CA PRO A 264 23.86 -13.20 6.95
C PRO A 264 22.63 -12.30 6.91
N ALA A 265 21.94 -12.26 5.77
CA ALA A 265 20.70 -11.55 5.60
C ALA A 265 19.48 -12.47 5.79
N SER A 266 18.45 -12.01 6.49
CA SER A 266 17.15 -12.68 6.58
C SER A 266 16.22 -12.17 5.47
N ILE A 267 15.89 -13.02 4.50
CA ILE A 267 15.01 -12.67 3.37
C ILE A 267 13.88 -13.68 3.25
N GLY A 268 12.66 -13.27 3.61
CA GLY A 268 11.55 -14.21 3.57
C GLY A 268 10.22 -13.66 4.09
N PHE A 269 9.25 -14.56 4.17
CA PHE A 269 7.93 -14.27 4.68
C PHE A 269 7.95 -14.03 6.18
N HIS A 270 7.25 -12.98 6.61
CA HIS A 270 6.91 -12.72 8.01
C HIS A 270 5.39 -12.61 8.12
N ARG A 271 4.81 -13.17 9.17
CA ARG A 271 3.37 -13.05 9.42
C ARG A 271 3.03 -11.59 9.73
N ASN A 272 1.88 -11.13 9.29
CA ASN A 272 1.45 -9.74 9.54
C ASN A 272 1.40 -9.40 11.04
N ALA A 273 1.07 -10.38 11.90
CA ALA A 273 1.09 -10.22 13.35
C ALA A 273 2.49 -9.94 13.93
N ASP A 274 3.55 -10.43 13.26
CA ASP A 274 4.94 -10.28 13.73
C ASP A 274 5.59 -8.99 13.22
N MET A 275 5.00 -8.32 12.23
CA MET A 275 5.55 -7.12 11.61
C MET A 275 5.81 -5.96 12.59
N PRO A 276 4.92 -5.65 13.56
CA PRO A 276 5.22 -4.60 14.53
C PRO A 276 6.48 -4.87 15.37
N ALA A 277 6.70 -6.12 15.76
CA ALA A 277 7.89 -6.51 16.51
C ALA A 277 9.15 -6.44 15.63
N LEU A 278 9.05 -6.91 14.38
CA LEU A 278 10.14 -6.84 13.40
C LEU A 278 10.56 -5.39 13.16
N LEU A 279 9.62 -4.48 12.86
CA LEU A 279 9.95 -3.07 12.61
C LEU A 279 10.57 -2.43 13.84
N ARG A 280 10.05 -2.67 15.06
CA ARG A 280 10.68 -2.16 16.28
C ARG A 280 12.08 -2.68 16.52
N SER A 281 12.44 -3.86 16.00
CA SER A 281 13.79 -4.42 16.13
C SER A 281 14.81 -3.79 15.16
N GLY A 282 14.34 -3.03 14.15
CA GLY A 282 15.20 -2.35 13.18
C GLY A 282 15.78 -1.06 13.72
N ASP A 283 16.84 -0.56 13.09
CA ASP A 283 17.45 0.75 13.35
C ASP A 283 17.12 1.74 12.23
N LEU A 284 17.05 1.27 10.99
CA LEU A 284 16.73 2.05 9.80
C LEU A 284 15.74 1.30 8.92
N LEU A 285 14.80 2.00 8.30
CA LEU A 285 13.96 1.47 7.24
C LEU A 285 14.53 1.88 5.88
N VAL A 286 14.68 0.95 4.94
CA VAL A 286 15.06 1.31 3.56
C VAL A 286 13.98 0.86 2.59
N HIS A 287 13.52 1.79 1.76
CA HIS A 287 12.49 1.58 0.75
C HIS A 287 13.00 1.94 -0.65
N PRO A 288 13.66 1.02 -1.37
CA PRO A 288 14.30 1.31 -2.66
C PRO A 288 13.37 1.19 -3.86
N SER A 289 12.05 1.25 -3.66
CA SER A 289 11.03 0.97 -4.67
C SER A 289 11.05 1.97 -5.83
N ILE A 290 11.02 1.45 -7.07
CA ILE A 290 10.94 2.24 -8.30
C ILE A 290 9.52 2.74 -8.53
N ALA A 291 8.52 1.88 -8.28
CA ALA A 291 7.11 2.20 -8.48
C ALA A 291 6.30 1.75 -7.25
N ASP A 292 5.52 2.66 -6.70
CA ASP A 292 4.66 2.37 -5.54
C ASP A 292 3.55 3.42 -5.43
N LEU A 293 2.33 2.97 -5.30
CA LEU A 293 1.18 3.87 -5.26
C LEU A 293 1.08 4.63 -3.93
N GLU A 294 1.44 4.01 -2.80
CA GLU A 294 1.44 4.66 -1.49
C GLU A 294 2.61 4.23 -0.59
N SER A 295 2.99 2.94 -0.58
CA SER A 295 4.00 2.41 0.33
C SER A 295 3.57 2.36 1.80
N VAL A 296 2.47 1.66 2.09
CA VAL A 296 1.97 1.45 3.47
C VAL A 296 3.09 0.91 4.39
N SER A 297 4.01 0.09 3.88
CA SER A 297 5.16 -0.41 4.64
C SER A 297 6.10 0.70 5.13
N VAL A 298 6.19 1.83 4.43
CA VAL A 298 6.94 3.01 4.90
C VAL A 298 6.20 3.66 6.05
N ILE A 299 4.89 3.83 5.92
CA ILE A 299 4.03 4.40 6.98
C ILE A 299 4.12 3.55 8.26
N GLU A 300 4.05 2.22 8.13
CA GLU A 300 4.19 1.27 9.25
C GLU A 300 5.56 1.37 9.91
N GLY A 301 6.63 1.49 9.13
CA GLY A 301 8.00 1.66 9.64
C GLY A 301 8.19 2.98 10.39
N MET A 302 7.65 4.08 9.84
CA MET A 302 7.64 5.39 10.50
C MET A 302 6.83 5.34 11.81
N ALA A 303 5.67 4.70 11.80
CA ALA A 303 4.86 4.50 13.00
C ALA A 303 5.60 3.69 14.08
N ALA A 304 6.44 2.73 13.66
CA ALA A 304 7.32 1.98 14.56
C ALA A 304 8.55 2.78 15.05
N GLY A 305 8.73 4.03 14.63
CA GLY A 305 9.82 4.90 15.03
C GLY A 305 11.11 4.69 14.25
N LEU A 306 11.04 4.13 13.04
CA LEU A 306 12.17 4.04 12.14
C LEU A 306 12.26 5.29 11.26
N VAL A 307 13.49 5.75 11.04
CA VAL A 307 13.75 6.73 9.98
C VAL A 307 13.72 6.00 8.65
N PRO A 308 12.96 6.48 7.65
CA PRO A 308 12.96 5.88 6.33
C PRO A 308 14.06 6.46 5.45
N VAL A 309 14.72 5.62 4.64
CA VAL A 309 15.55 6.02 3.49
C VAL A 309 14.86 5.52 2.23
N ILE A 310 14.38 6.43 1.41
CA ILE A 310 13.41 6.20 0.35
C ILE A 310 13.99 6.58 -1.02
N ALA A 311 13.77 5.74 -2.03
CA ALA A 311 14.10 6.08 -3.40
C ALA A 311 13.19 7.22 -3.92
N SER A 312 13.79 8.30 -4.40
CA SER A 312 13.09 9.37 -5.12
C SER A 312 12.85 8.91 -6.56
N SER A 313 11.60 8.58 -6.87
CA SER A 313 11.16 8.12 -8.18
C SER A 313 9.86 8.80 -8.58
N SER A 314 9.73 9.17 -9.85
CA SER A 314 8.50 9.77 -10.41
C SER A 314 7.31 8.79 -10.45
N LEU A 315 7.57 7.49 -10.29
CA LEU A 315 6.55 6.43 -10.29
C LEU A 315 6.21 5.92 -8.87
N SER A 316 6.87 6.47 -7.85
CA SER A 316 6.66 6.07 -6.45
C SER A 316 6.23 7.25 -5.59
N ALA A 317 5.07 7.12 -4.95
CA ALA A 317 4.58 8.11 -4.00
C ALA A 317 5.34 8.07 -2.66
N ALA A 318 6.20 7.08 -2.42
CA ALA A 318 6.91 6.93 -1.14
C ALA A 318 7.73 8.17 -0.75
N GLY A 319 8.28 8.90 -1.73
CA GLY A 319 9.07 10.12 -1.50
C GLY A 319 8.33 11.21 -0.72
N GLN A 320 6.99 11.24 -0.79
CA GLN A 320 6.16 12.20 -0.03
C GLN A 320 6.29 12.05 1.50
N PHE A 321 6.74 10.90 1.97
CA PHE A 321 6.90 10.63 3.40
C PHE A 321 8.22 11.11 3.98
N ALA A 322 9.17 11.52 3.14
CA ALA A 322 10.44 12.07 3.61
C ALA A 322 10.24 13.44 4.24
N LEU A 323 10.71 13.60 5.49
CA LEU A 323 10.65 14.87 6.21
C LEU A 323 11.98 15.66 6.12
N LEU A 324 12.99 15.07 5.49
CA LEU A 324 14.33 15.69 5.30
C LEU A 324 15.06 15.03 4.11
N ASP A 325 16.03 15.72 3.55
CA ASP A 325 16.76 15.27 2.36
C ASP A 325 17.60 14.01 2.62
N GLU A 326 18.08 13.81 3.84
CA GLU A 326 18.81 12.61 4.24
C GLU A 326 17.96 11.33 4.21
N SER A 327 16.65 11.47 4.16
CA SER A 327 15.71 10.38 3.94
C SER A 327 15.47 10.04 2.45
N LEU A 328 16.10 10.78 1.53
CA LEU A 328 15.94 10.55 0.09
C LEU A 328 17.27 10.16 -0.57
N PHE A 329 17.16 9.30 -1.59
CA PHE A 329 18.24 9.05 -2.54
C PHE A 329 17.67 8.91 -3.96
N PRO A 330 18.42 9.26 -5.03
CA PRO A 330 17.97 9.07 -6.40
C PRO A 330 17.72 7.59 -6.71
N VAL A 331 16.60 7.27 -7.34
CA VAL A 331 16.28 5.89 -7.72
C VAL A 331 17.41 5.31 -8.57
N ASP A 332 17.75 4.03 -8.33
CA ASP A 332 18.84 3.28 -8.98
C ASP A 332 20.29 3.77 -8.67
N ASP A 333 20.48 4.88 -7.91
CA ASP A 333 21.80 5.30 -7.45
C ASP A 333 22.20 4.53 -6.18
N VAL A 334 22.91 3.42 -6.41
CA VAL A 334 23.38 2.51 -5.36
C VAL A 334 24.40 3.20 -4.44
N ASP A 335 25.24 4.08 -4.97
CA ASP A 335 26.26 4.77 -4.19
C ASP A 335 25.67 5.89 -3.33
N ALA A 336 24.63 6.59 -3.84
CA ALA A 336 23.88 7.55 -3.03
C ALA A 336 23.17 6.82 -1.87
N LEU A 337 22.56 5.66 -2.12
CA LEU A 337 21.94 4.88 -1.04
C LEU A 337 22.98 4.43 -0.01
N ALA A 338 24.16 3.97 -0.42
CA ALA A 338 25.22 3.58 0.50
C ALA A 338 25.65 4.78 1.37
N ARG A 339 25.87 5.97 0.76
CA ARG A 339 26.18 7.19 1.50
C ARG A 339 25.10 7.60 2.51
N ARG A 340 23.82 7.43 2.16
CA ARG A 340 22.69 7.72 3.09
C ARG A 340 22.67 6.76 4.27
N ILE A 341 22.91 5.46 4.04
CA ILE A 341 23.01 4.46 5.11
C ILE A 341 24.16 4.79 6.04
N ASP A 342 25.36 5.04 5.51
CA ASP A 342 26.54 5.41 6.29
C ASP A 342 26.28 6.69 7.10
N TRP A 343 25.64 7.69 6.52
CA TRP A 343 25.32 8.93 7.21
C TRP A 343 24.45 8.70 8.45
N TRP A 344 23.41 7.87 8.34
CA TRP A 344 22.55 7.56 9.48
C TRP A 344 23.26 6.77 10.57
N ILE A 345 24.20 5.90 10.20
CA ILE A 345 25.02 5.15 11.17
C ILE A 345 25.97 6.10 11.92
N ASP A 346 26.55 7.07 11.22
CA ASP A 346 27.48 8.04 11.80
C ASP A 346 26.79 9.12 12.65
N HIS A 347 25.46 9.27 12.55
CA HIS A 347 24.69 10.30 13.24
C HIS A 347 23.61 9.72 14.16
N PRO A 348 23.97 8.93 15.19
CA PRO A 348 22.99 8.22 16.04
C PRO A 348 22.05 9.17 16.80
N ALA A 349 22.53 10.35 17.21
CA ALA A 349 21.68 11.37 17.85
C ALA A 349 20.59 11.89 16.89
N GLN A 350 20.91 12.10 15.62
CA GLN A 350 19.94 12.50 14.60
C GLN A 350 18.95 11.36 14.32
N LEU A 351 19.46 10.13 14.21
CA LEU A 351 18.63 8.93 14.00
C LEU A 351 17.59 8.80 15.14
N ALA A 352 17.98 8.95 16.38
CA ALA A 352 17.08 8.89 17.54
C ALA A 352 16.02 10.01 17.48
N LYS A 353 16.46 11.27 17.26
CA LYS A 353 15.57 12.44 17.16
C LYS A 353 14.53 12.26 16.07
N TRP A 354 14.98 11.92 14.86
CA TRP A 354 14.09 11.81 13.71
C TRP A 354 13.17 10.60 13.76
N GLY A 355 13.60 9.49 14.34
CA GLY A 355 12.71 8.34 14.59
C GLY A 355 11.47 8.74 15.41
N GLY A 356 11.65 9.53 16.45
CA GLY A 356 10.53 10.08 17.24
C GLY A 356 9.66 11.08 16.45
N THR A 357 10.31 11.92 15.63
CA THR A 357 9.61 12.91 14.78
C THR A 357 8.74 12.21 13.73
N TYR A 358 9.29 11.20 13.05
CA TYR A 358 8.56 10.40 12.08
C TYR A 358 7.37 9.67 12.71
N ALA A 359 7.55 9.06 13.88
CA ALA A 359 6.45 8.38 14.58
C ALA A 359 5.31 9.34 14.94
N LYS A 360 5.64 10.53 15.47
CA LYS A 360 4.65 11.57 15.79
C LYS A 360 3.93 12.07 14.54
N HIS A 361 4.67 12.38 13.48
CA HIS A 361 4.12 12.82 12.20
C HIS A 361 3.14 11.79 11.62
N THR A 362 3.54 10.52 11.64
CA THR A 362 2.73 9.41 11.13
C THR A 362 1.44 9.23 11.92
N LYS A 363 1.51 9.30 13.24
CA LYS A 363 0.33 9.21 14.11
C LYS A 363 -0.68 10.31 13.81
N THR A 364 -0.23 11.51 13.54
CA THR A 364 -1.11 12.66 13.26
C THR A 364 -1.77 12.58 11.89
N ASN A 365 -1.03 12.11 10.86
CA ASN A 365 -1.45 12.28 9.46
C ASN A 365 -1.96 11.01 8.77
N TYR A 366 -1.54 9.82 9.25
CA TYR A 366 -1.74 8.55 8.51
C TYR A 366 -2.39 7.44 9.34
N SER A 367 -3.10 7.75 10.44
CA SER A 367 -3.84 6.72 11.17
C SER A 367 -5.01 6.19 10.33
N VAL A 368 -5.24 4.87 10.34
CA VAL A 368 -6.39 4.25 9.68
C VAL A 368 -7.72 4.84 10.15
N GLU A 369 -7.80 5.20 11.42
CA GLU A 369 -8.97 5.84 12.00
C GLU A 369 -9.31 7.17 11.31
N SER A 370 -8.31 8.03 11.06
CA SER A 370 -8.50 9.28 10.33
C SER A 370 -8.84 9.03 8.85
N SER A 371 -8.22 8.03 8.24
CA SER A 371 -8.49 7.64 6.84
C SER A 371 -9.93 7.18 6.66
N VAL A 372 -10.41 6.33 7.55
CA VAL A 372 -11.79 5.82 7.50
C VAL A 372 -12.82 6.92 7.72
N ARG A 373 -12.58 7.90 8.62
CA ARG A 373 -13.46 9.07 8.73
C ARG A 373 -13.58 9.85 7.43
N LYS A 374 -12.46 10.11 6.75
CA LYS A 374 -12.47 10.78 5.44
C LYS A 374 -13.18 9.94 4.36
N PHE A 375 -12.97 8.64 4.40
CA PHE A 375 -13.65 7.70 3.50
C PHE A 375 -15.17 7.73 3.71
N VAL A 376 -15.66 7.68 4.95
CA VAL A 376 -17.08 7.78 5.26
C VAL A 376 -17.67 9.11 4.77
N ALA A 377 -16.93 10.21 4.87
CA ALA A 377 -17.36 11.50 4.33
C ALA A 377 -17.50 11.45 2.79
N MET A 378 -16.56 10.83 2.09
CA MET A 378 -16.65 10.58 0.64
C MET A 378 -17.88 9.72 0.29
N GLU A 379 -18.12 8.63 1.02
CA GLU A 379 -19.25 7.73 0.77
C GLU A 379 -20.59 8.46 0.96
N ARG A 380 -20.70 9.29 1.99
CA ARG A 380 -21.89 10.12 2.22
C ARG A 380 -22.13 11.15 1.10
N GLU A 381 -21.07 11.75 0.60
CA GLU A 381 -21.14 12.65 -0.54
C GLU A 381 -21.64 11.91 -1.78
N ALA A 382 -21.09 10.74 -2.08
CA ALA A 382 -21.52 9.93 -3.21
C ALA A 382 -22.99 9.49 -3.11
N ILE A 383 -23.47 9.14 -1.89
CA ILE A 383 -24.88 8.82 -1.65
C ILE A 383 -25.78 10.06 -1.91
N ALA A 384 -25.34 11.23 -1.47
CA ALA A 384 -26.10 12.46 -1.68
C ALA A 384 -26.20 12.85 -3.16
N ASP A 385 -25.11 12.68 -3.91
CA ASP A 385 -25.07 12.98 -5.35
C ASP A 385 -25.86 11.96 -6.18
N ASN A 386 -25.90 10.68 -5.77
CA ASN A 386 -26.70 9.64 -6.44
C ASN A 386 -28.22 9.83 -6.28
N ARG A 387 -28.66 10.58 -5.28
CA ARG A 387 -30.07 10.89 -5.01
C ARG A 387 -30.60 12.12 -5.78
N ARG A 388 -29.73 12.90 -6.39
CA ARG A 388 -30.04 14.06 -7.24
C ARG A 388 -30.33 13.65 -8.68
#